data_d0d1e35c41bf2ce5f64f44700b798d86
#
_entry.id   d0d1e35c41bf2ce5f64f44700b798d86
#
_cell.length_a   1.000
_cell.length_b   1.000
_cell.length_c   1.000
_cell.angle_alpha   90.00
_cell.angle_beta   90.00
_cell.angle_gamma   90.00
#
_symmetry.space_group_name_H-M   'P 1'
#
loop_
_entity.id
_entity.type
_entity.pdbx_description
1 polymer ?
#
loop_
_entity_poly.entity_id
_entity_poly.type
_entity_poly.pdbx_seq_one_letter_code
_entity_poly.pdbx_strand_id
1 'polypeptide(L)'
;IRQCTGQYVLLLNPDTIVAEDTFHRVLSFMDATPQAGGVGVRMLNVNGSNAMESRRGIPSPLTSFYKMVGLCARYPKSRRFGRYYLSFLPWTEPAQIEVMSGAFCMMRHEALNQAGLLDEDFFMYGEDIDLSVRLLKAGWQNWYVPATIVHYKGESTQKSSFRYVHVFYDAMLIFFRKHYGHLSLLISLPIKAAIVMKATVALVRMQTSKARRSLGFFRHNTYHAPLYVFIGKGERLEQCRQLAQRKGLEAQFFEGDTQQLPQGHQTLTLPQKGRVYVVYDVKAYSYQQIFECFAQAPQPNVSMGLYNADTHTIITAEEVLR
;
A
#
# COMPACT_ATOMS: atom_id res chain seq x y z
N ILE A 1 -4.13 17.85 12.33
CA ILE A 1 -5.03 17.34 13.38
C ILE A 1 -5.47 18.48 14.30
N ARG A 2 -4.58 19.34 14.83
CA ARG A 2 -4.92 20.40 15.81
C ARG A 2 -6.04 21.36 15.35
N GLN A 3 -6.26 21.50 14.05
CA GLN A 3 -7.29 22.37 13.45
C GLN A 3 -8.59 21.61 13.14
N CYS A 4 -8.61 20.29 13.32
CA CYS A 4 -9.80 19.50 13.06
C CYS A 4 -10.81 19.65 14.19
N THR A 5 -12.09 19.86 13.84
CA THR A 5 -13.20 19.99 14.79
C THR A 5 -14.21 18.85 14.69
N GLY A 6 -14.03 17.95 13.73
CA GLY A 6 -14.92 16.81 13.48
C GLY A 6 -14.83 15.75 14.58
N GLN A 7 -15.87 14.95 14.71
CA GLN A 7 -15.92 13.79 15.61
C GLN A 7 -14.85 12.75 15.25
N TYR A 8 -14.55 12.63 13.97
CA TYR A 8 -13.52 11.76 13.43
C TYR A 8 -12.49 12.57 12.64
N VAL A 9 -11.24 12.11 12.69
CA VAL A 9 -10.10 12.70 11.96
C VAL A 9 -9.53 11.63 11.06
N LEU A 10 -9.43 11.91 9.76
CA LEU A 10 -8.84 11.02 8.78
C LEU A 10 -7.44 11.49 8.39
N LEU A 11 -6.46 10.62 8.50
CA LEU A 11 -5.19 10.71 7.80
C LEU A 11 -5.31 9.89 6.52
N LEU A 12 -5.07 10.54 5.37
CA LEU A 12 -5.17 9.93 4.05
C LEU A 12 -3.96 10.35 3.22
N ASN A 13 -3.21 9.38 2.70
CA ASN A 13 -2.10 9.67 1.80
C ASN A 13 -2.61 10.18 0.45
N PRO A 14 -1.93 11.16 -0.17
CA PRO A 14 -2.37 11.75 -1.42
C PRO A 14 -2.25 10.80 -2.62
N ASP A 15 -1.51 9.68 -2.50
CA ASP A 15 -1.33 8.64 -3.51
C ASP A 15 -2.27 7.43 -3.29
N THR A 16 -3.44 7.69 -2.70
CA THR A 16 -4.52 6.70 -2.52
C THR A 16 -5.74 7.02 -3.38
N ILE A 17 -6.42 5.98 -3.83
CA ILE A 17 -7.76 6.09 -4.41
C ILE A 17 -8.73 5.32 -3.54
N VAL A 18 -9.82 5.97 -3.18
CA VAL A 18 -10.83 5.49 -2.24
C VAL A 18 -12.06 5.02 -3.02
N ALA A 19 -12.57 3.82 -2.74
CA ALA A 19 -13.84 3.37 -3.32
C ALA A 19 -15.02 4.17 -2.75
N GLU A 20 -16.10 4.24 -3.51
CA GLU A 20 -17.25 5.12 -3.26
C GLU A 20 -17.93 4.84 -1.91
N ASP A 21 -17.96 3.58 -1.47
CA ASP A 21 -18.61 3.15 -0.23
C ASP A 21 -17.70 3.18 1.01
N THR A 22 -16.41 3.43 0.83
CA THR A 22 -15.39 3.29 1.89
C THR A 22 -15.67 4.18 3.10
N PHE A 23 -15.96 5.47 2.88
CA PHE A 23 -16.23 6.38 3.98
C PHE A 23 -17.50 5.99 4.74
N HIS A 24 -18.57 5.64 4.01
CA HIS A 24 -19.81 5.22 4.64
C HIS A 24 -19.62 3.98 5.51
N ARG A 25 -18.91 2.97 5.01
CA ARG A 25 -18.64 1.73 5.76
C ARG A 25 -17.81 1.98 7.01
N VAL A 26 -16.76 2.82 6.91
CA VAL A 26 -15.89 3.11 8.03
C VAL A 26 -16.61 3.94 9.07
N LEU A 27 -17.36 4.97 8.70
CA LEU A 27 -18.15 5.80 9.62
C LEU A 27 -19.22 4.97 10.33
N SER A 28 -20.01 4.19 9.58
CA SER A 28 -21.03 3.29 10.16
C SER A 28 -20.43 2.30 11.16
N PHE A 29 -19.23 1.76 10.87
CA PHE A 29 -18.54 0.89 11.81
C PHE A 29 -18.11 1.62 13.09
N MET A 30 -17.53 2.83 12.95
CA MET A 30 -17.08 3.62 14.09
C MET A 30 -18.25 4.08 14.97
N ASP A 31 -19.40 4.43 14.36
CA ASP A 31 -20.62 4.80 15.10
C ASP A 31 -21.19 3.61 15.87
N ALA A 32 -21.17 2.41 15.27
CA ALA A 32 -21.63 1.17 15.91
C ALA A 32 -20.63 0.61 16.93
N THR A 33 -19.39 1.11 16.97
CA THR A 33 -18.33 0.59 17.85
C THR A 33 -17.70 1.73 18.66
N PRO A 34 -18.33 2.16 19.77
CA PRO A 34 -17.86 3.31 20.55
C PRO A 34 -16.42 3.17 21.08
N GLN A 35 -15.95 1.94 21.31
CA GLN A 35 -14.57 1.66 21.77
C GLN A 35 -13.52 1.70 20.65
N ALA A 36 -13.94 1.82 19.37
CA ALA A 36 -13.01 1.98 18.28
C ALA A 36 -12.35 3.37 18.35
N GLY A 37 -11.09 3.40 18.74
CA GLY A 37 -10.25 4.60 18.77
C GLY A 37 -9.73 4.93 17.37
N GLY A 38 -9.48 3.91 16.54
CA GLY A 38 -9.03 4.08 15.18
C GLY A 38 -9.38 2.90 14.27
N VAL A 39 -9.51 3.19 12.98
CA VAL A 39 -9.87 2.23 11.93
C VAL A 39 -8.93 2.38 10.74
N GLY A 40 -8.30 1.27 10.35
CA GLY A 40 -7.65 1.10 9.05
C GLY A 40 -8.53 0.28 8.09
N VAL A 41 -8.21 0.33 6.81
CA VAL A 41 -9.01 -0.31 5.75
C VAL A 41 -8.21 -1.33 4.95
N ARG A 42 -8.91 -2.08 4.09
CA ARG A 42 -8.28 -2.96 3.11
C ARG A 42 -7.56 -2.15 2.04
N MET A 43 -6.25 -2.24 2.02
CA MET A 43 -5.46 -1.63 0.96
C MET A 43 -5.11 -2.67 -0.09
N LEU A 44 -5.26 -2.31 -1.35
CA LEU A 44 -4.76 -3.07 -2.49
C LEU A 44 -3.51 -2.42 -3.05
N ASN A 45 -2.60 -3.25 -3.52
CA ASN A 45 -1.54 -2.84 -4.42
C ASN A 45 -2.13 -2.60 -5.82
N VAL A 46 -1.41 -1.90 -6.67
CA VAL A 46 -1.85 -1.57 -8.04
C VAL A 46 -2.16 -2.78 -8.93
N ASN A 47 -1.68 -3.96 -8.58
CA ASN A 47 -2.00 -5.21 -9.26
C ASN A 47 -3.19 -5.96 -8.65
N GLY A 48 -3.91 -5.36 -7.70
CA GLY A 48 -5.06 -5.95 -7.02
C GLY A 48 -4.74 -6.86 -5.85
N SER A 49 -3.47 -7.20 -5.61
CA SER A 49 -3.11 -8.01 -4.44
C SER A 49 -3.30 -7.22 -3.13
N ASN A 50 -3.67 -7.92 -2.06
CA ASN A 50 -3.80 -7.28 -0.76
C ASN A 50 -2.46 -6.73 -0.27
N ALA A 51 -2.43 -5.48 0.16
CA ALA A 51 -1.28 -4.89 0.82
C ALA A 51 -1.22 -5.38 2.28
N MET A 52 -0.18 -6.14 2.61
CA MET A 52 -0.06 -6.79 3.93
C MET A 52 -0.03 -5.78 5.09
N GLU A 53 0.39 -4.56 4.85
CA GLU A 53 0.39 -3.48 5.84
C GLU A 53 -0.98 -2.91 6.20
N SER A 54 -2.06 -3.35 5.54
CA SER A 54 -3.44 -3.03 5.93
C SER A 54 -3.75 -3.44 7.37
N ARG A 55 -3.09 -4.48 7.85
CA ARG A 55 -3.29 -5.06 9.17
C ARG A 55 -1.94 -5.46 9.75
N ARG A 56 -1.58 -4.91 10.87
CA ARG A 56 -0.28 -5.22 11.51
C ARG A 56 -0.45 -5.46 13.00
N GLY A 57 0.38 -6.36 13.53
CA GLY A 57 0.67 -6.47 14.94
C GLY A 57 1.74 -5.45 15.36
N ILE A 58 1.87 -5.20 16.65
CA ILE A 58 2.94 -4.36 17.18
C ILE A 58 4.30 -5.01 16.83
N PRO A 59 5.21 -4.26 16.21
CA PRO A 59 6.54 -4.73 15.92
C PRO A 59 7.34 -4.92 17.21
N SER A 60 7.30 -6.15 17.76
CA SER A 60 8.23 -6.55 18.82
C SER A 60 9.54 -7.03 18.21
N PRO A 61 10.64 -7.14 18.98
CA PRO A 61 11.88 -7.73 18.52
C PRO A 61 11.69 -9.11 17.90
N LEU A 62 10.87 -9.94 18.54
CA LEU A 62 10.60 -11.31 18.10
C LEU A 62 9.77 -11.38 16.81
N THR A 63 8.69 -10.58 16.72
CA THR A 63 7.87 -10.53 15.50
C THR A 63 8.65 -9.95 14.32
N SER A 64 9.48 -8.94 14.58
CA SER A 64 10.39 -8.36 13.58
C SER A 64 11.43 -9.35 13.10
N PHE A 65 11.99 -10.16 14.01
CA PHE A 65 12.90 -11.24 13.66
C PHE A 65 12.22 -12.30 12.77
N TYR A 66 11.01 -12.76 13.12
CA TYR A 66 10.26 -13.71 12.28
C TYR A 66 10.00 -13.19 10.87
N LYS A 67 9.69 -11.89 10.74
CA LYS A 67 9.56 -11.25 9.43
C LYS A 67 10.89 -11.24 8.68
N MET A 68 11.99 -10.88 9.33
CA MET A 68 13.31 -10.75 8.72
C MET A 68 13.84 -12.08 8.16
N VAL A 69 13.61 -13.19 8.89
CA VAL A 69 14.02 -14.54 8.47
C VAL A 69 12.99 -15.25 7.58
N GLY A 70 11.90 -14.57 7.18
CA GLY A 70 10.90 -15.10 6.24
C GLY A 70 9.87 -16.04 6.84
N LEU A 71 9.86 -16.26 8.15
CA LEU A 71 8.88 -17.15 8.82
C LEU A 71 7.44 -16.64 8.69
N CYS A 72 7.24 -15.32 8.67
CA CYS A 72 5.91 -14.75 8.42
C CYS A 72 5.33 -15.16 7.05
N ALA A 73 6.16 -15.16 6.02
CA ALA A 73 5.75 -15.56 4.67
C ALA A 73 5.56 -17.08 4.55
N ARG A 74 6.40 -17.85 5.25
CA ARG A 74 6.34 -19.33 5.21
C ARG A 74 5.16 -19.91 5.98
N TYR A 75 4.75 -19.25 7.08
CA TYR A 75 3.67 -19.70 7.96
C TYR A 75 2.63 -18.60 8.22
N PRO A 76 1.96 -18.09 7.18
CA PRO A 76 1.06 -16.94 7.31
C PRO A 76 -0.14 -17.19 8.22
N LYS A 77 -0.64 -18.43 8.29
CA LYS A 77 -1.78 -18.83 9.13
C LYS A 77 -1.41 -19.04 10.61
N SER A 78 -0.13 -19.05 10.95
CA SER A 78 0.33 -19.21 12.33
C SER A 78 0.11 -17.94 13.13
N ARG A 79 -0.60 -18.02 14.27
CA ARG A 79 -0.75 -16.88 15.19
C ARG A 79 0.59 -16.38 15.75
N ARG A 80 1.61 -17.25 15.85
CA ARG A 80 2.96 -16.90 16.29
C ARG A 80 3.78 -16.23 15.18
N PHE A 81 3.92 -16.89 14.03
CA PHE A 81 4.81 -16.43 12.95
C PHE A 81 4.13 -15.38 12.04
N GLY A 82 2.81 -15.48 11.82
CA GLY A 82 2.04 -14.53 11.03
C GLY A 82 1.64 -13.23 11.77
N ARG A 83 2.05 -13.08 13.05
CA ARG A 83 1.62 -11.97 13.91
C ARG A 83 2.03 -10.59 13.41
N TYR A 84 3.17 -10.49 12.72
CA TYR A 84 3.61 -9.18 12.20
C TYR A 84 2.60 -8.53 11.26
N TYR A 85 1.98 -9.31 10.39
CA TYR A 85 0.96 -8.85 9.44
C TYR A 85 -0.46 -9.30 9.80
N LEU A 86 -0.63 -9.97 10.94
CA LEU A 86 -1.90 -10.60 11.34
C LEU A 86 -2.50 -11.43 10.20
N SER A 87 -1.65 -12.15 9.47
CA SER A 87 -2.00 -12.84 8.21
C SER A 87 -3.01 -13.96 8.39
N PHE A 88 -3.24 -14.39 9.62
CA PHE A 88 -4.22 -15.39 10.00
C PHE A 88 -5.66 -14.83 10.09
N LEU A 89 -5.84 -13.50 10.06
CA LEU A 89 -7.17 -12.87 10.06
C LEU A 89 -7.78 -12.90 8.65
N PRO A 90 -9.10 -13.04 8.51
CA PRO A 90 -9.77 -12.97 7.22
C PRO A 90 -9.73 -11.54 6.65
N TRP A 91 -9.76 -11.42 5.32
CA TRP A 91 -9.79 -10.12 4.64
C TRP A 91 -11.20 -9.55 4.47
N THR A 92 -12.22 -10.37 4.69
CA THR A 92 -13.62 -10.09 4.37
C THR A 92 -14.43 -9.56 5.55
N GLU A 93 -13.88 -9.62 6.75
CA GLU A 93 -14.57 -9.28 7.99
C GLU A 93 -13.80 -8.22 8.80
N PRO A 94 -14.50 -7.37 9.54
CA PRO A 94 -13.86 -6.49 10.51
C PRO A 94 -13.09 -7.30 11.55
N ALA A 95 -11.93 -6.81 11.96
CA ALA A 95 -11.11 -7.49 12.95
C ALA A 95 -10.34 -6.48 13.80
N GLN A 96 -10.15 -6.78 15.09
CA GLN A 96 -9.24 -6.01 15.92
C GLN A 96 -7.79 -6.22 15.44
N ILE A 97 -7.07 -5.13 15.29
CA ILE A 97 -5.66 -5.09 14.91
C ILE A 97 -4.87 -4.28 15.92
N GLU A 98 -3.56 -4.41 15.89
CA GLU A 98 -2.74 -3.64 16.83
C GLU A 98 -2.28 -2.32 16.20
N VAL A 99 -1.96 -2.33 14.90
CA VAL A 99 -1.40 -1.17 14.19
C VAL A 99 -2.15 -0.92 12.88
N MET A 100 -2.65 0.29 12.72
CA MET A 100 -3.23 0.80 11.48
C MET A 100 -2.15 1.30 10.53
N SER A 101 -2.48 1.48 9.26
CA SER A 101 -1.58 2.10 8.29
C SER A 101 -1.88 3.59 8.13
N GLY A 102 -0.85 4.43 8.16
CA GLY A 102 -0.98 5.86 7.92
C GLY A 102 -1.50 6.23 6.53
N ALA A 103 -1.52 5.29 5.57
CA ALA A 103 -2.08 5.54 4.25
C ALA A 103 -3.59 5.81 4.26
N PHE A 104 -4.31 5.16 5.19
CA PHE A 104 -5.70 5.47 5.56
C PHE A 104 -5.89 5.12 7.04
N CYS A 105 -6.10 6.12 7.86
CA CYS A 105 -6.29 5.95 9.28
C CYS A 105 -7.37 6.92 9.78
N MET A 106 -8.59 6.43 10.01
CA MET A 106 -9.67 7.23 10.59
C MET A 106 -9.68 7.03 12.10
N MET A 107 -9.63 8.11 12.84
CA MET A 107 -9.49 8.09 14.30
C MET A 107 -10.60 8.90 14.96
N ARG A 108 -11.05 8.45 16.12
CA ARG A 108 -11.98 9.18 16.97
C ARG A 108 -11.25 10.37 17.62
N HIS A 109 -11.80 11.55 17.53
CA HIS A 109 -11.18 12.77 18.07
C HIS A 109 -10.95 12.66 19.60
N GLU A 110 -11.91 12.09 20.31
CA GLU A 110 -11.77 11.82 21.75
C GLU A 110 -10.57 10.90 22.07
N ALA A 111 -10.36 9.87 21.26
CA ALA A 111 -9.24 8.96 21.41
C ALA A 111 -7.89 9.67 21.18
N LEU A 112 -7.84 10.59 20.21
CA LEU A 112 -6.66 11.43 19.98
C LEU A 112 -6.38 12.40 21.13
N ASN A 113 -7.43 12.95 21.77
CA ASN A 113 -7.27 13.83 22.93
C ASN A 113 -6.67 13.07 24.12
N GLN A 114 -6.97 11.79 24.29
CA GLN A 114 -6.45 10.96 25.37
C GLN A 114 -5.06 10.37 25.06
N ALA A 115 -4.85 9.87 23.83
CA ALA A 115 -3.59 9.25 23.43
C ALA A 115 -2.52 10.25 22.99
N GLY A 116 -2.89 11.48 22.69
CA GLY A 116 -2.05 12.50 22.08
C GLY A 116 -1.97 12.39 20.55
N LEU A 117 -1.43 13.42 19.92
CA LEU A 117 -1.32 13.54 18.48
C LEU A 117 -0.11 12.76 17.93
N LEU A 118 0.17 12.88 16.63
CA LEU A 118 1.39 12.33 16.02
C LEU A 118 2.63 12.88 16.74
N ASP A 119 3.61 12.03 16.97
CA ASP A 119 4.88 12.38 17.58
C ASP A 119 5.84 12.93 16.51
N GLU A 120 6.28 14.16 16.71
CA GLU A 120 7.11 14.91 15.77
C GLU A 120 8.59 14.40 15.72
N ASP A 121 8.98 13.51 16.64
CA ASP A 121 10.28 12.81 16.56
C ASP A 121 10.37 11.88 15.32
N PHE A 122 9.21 11.42 14.79
CA PHE A 122 9.15 10.62 13.58
C PHE A 122 9.08 11.53 12.35
N PHE A 123 10.19 11.67 11.64
CA PHE A 123 10.20 12.41 10.37
C PHE A 123 9.37 11.71 9.28
N MET A 124 9.51 10.39 9.18
CA MET A 124 8.79 9.55 8.21
C MET A 124 8.86 8.09 8.68
N TYR A 125 7.75 7.37 8.59
CA TYR A 125 7.56 6.01 9.10
C TYR A 125 7.59 5.89 10.62
N GLY A 126 6.73 5.04 11.16
CA GLY A 126 6.65 4.71 12.58
C GLY A 126 5.71 5.60 13.36
N GLU A 127 5.32 6.78 12.86
CA GLU A 127 4.33 7.67 13.46
C GLU A 127 2.95 6.99 13.58
N ASP A 128 2.57 6.20 12.58
CA ASP A 128 1.33 5.41 12.57
C ASP A 128 1.38 4.25 13.57
N ILE A 129 2.54 3.61 13.70
CA ILE A 129 2.78 2.54 14.67
C ILE A 129 2.74 3.10 16.09
N ASP A 130 3.44 4.20 16.32
CA ASP A 130 3.50 4.87 17.63
C ASP A 130 2.11 5.32 18.10
N LEU A 131 1.38 6.01 17.23
CA LEU A 131 0.02 6.47 17.55
C LEU A 131 -0.91 5.29 17.81
N SER A 132 -0.85 4.23 16.98
CA SER A 132 -1.65 3.02 17.18
C SER A 132 -1.39 2.37 18.55
N VAL A 133 -0.13 2.30 18.97
CA VAL A 133 0.23 1.75 20.29
C VAL A 133 -0.24 2.65 21.43
N ARG A 134 -0.18 3.97 21.28
CA ARG A 134 -0.66 4.91 22.30
C ARG A 134 -2.18 4.85 22.46
N LEU A 135 -2.93 4.70 21.37
CA LEU A 135 -4.38 4.47 21.42
C LEU A 135 -4.71 3.20 22.23
N LEU A 136 -4.03 2.09 21.97
CA LEU A 136 -4.20 0.85 22.73
C LEU A 136 -3.85 1.02 24.22
N LYS A 137 -2.77 1.75 24.54
CA LYS A 137 -2.36 2.04 25.93
C LYS A 137 -3.37 2.94 26.66
N ALA A 138 -4.08 3.80 25.93
CA ALA A 138 -5.15 4.64 26.46
C ALA A 138 -6.49 3.87 26.64
N GLY A 139 -6.52 2.56 26.33
CA GLY A 139 -7.70 1.71 26.48
C GLY A 139 -8.60 1.64 25.25
N TRP A 140 -8.23 2.29 24.15
CA TRP A 140 -8.96 2.24 22.91
C TRP A 140 -8.63 0.99 22.11
N GLN A 141 -9.49 0.64 21.12
CA GLN A 141 -9.31 -0.47 20.21
C GLN A 141 -8.99 0.05 18.80
N ASN A 142 -8.02 -0.58 18.13
CA ASN A 142 -7.75 -0.36 16.73
C ASN A 142 -8.40 -1.47 15.89
N TRP A 143 -9.04 -1.10 14.80
CA TRP A 143 -9.80 -2.02 13.97
C TRP A 143 -9.38 -1.98 12.51
N TYR A 144 -9.52 -3.10 11.85
CA TYR A 144 -9.52 -3.24 10.40
C TYR A 144 -10.97 -3.39 9.94
N VAL A 145 -11.36 -2.61 8.92
CA VAL A 145 -12.66 -2.70 8.25
C VAL A 145 -12.41 -3.06 6.78
N PRO A 146 -13.14 -4.04 6.19
CA PRO A 146 -12.95 -4.47 4.81
C PRO A 146 -13.55 -3.49 3.77
N ALA A 147 -13.40 -2.19 3.99
CA ALA A 147 -13.61 -1.16 2.99
C ALA A 147 -12.33 -0.99 2.18
N THR A 148 -12.41 -0.75 0.88
CA THR A 148 -11.26 -0.92 0.00
C THR A 148 -10.72 0.41 -0.52
N ILE A 149 -9.39 0.54 -0.50
CA ILE A 149 -8.65 1.59 -1.19
C ILE A 149 -7.52 0.97 -2.02
N VAL A 150 -7.04 1.69 -3.02
CA VAL A 150 -5.77 1.39 -3.71
C VAL A 150 -4.74 2.41 -3.26
N HIS A 151 -3.54 1.93 -2.90
CA HIS A 151 -2.42 2.78 -2.53
C HIS A 151 -1.28 2.58 -3.54
N TYR A 152 -0.98 3.62 -4.31
CA TYR A 152 -0.03 3.54 -5.41
C TYR A 152 1.42 3.31 -4.98
N LYS A 153 1.83 3.75 -3.79
CA LYS A 153 3.17 3.48 -3.18
C LYS A 153 4.37 3.81 -4.08
N GLY A 154 4.30 4.85 -4.87
CA GLY A 154 5.33 5.04 -5.87
C GLY A 154 6.13 6.32 -5.75
N GLU A 155 5.48 7.39 -5.39
CA GLU A 155 6.01 8.74 -5.56
C GLU A 155 6.97 9.17 -4.45
N SER A 156 6.77 8.70 -3.21
CA SER A 156 7.48 9.28 -2.07
C SER A 156 8.82 8.63 -1.74
N THR A 157 9.09 7.37 -2.15
CA THR A 157 10.36 6.73 -1.79
C THR A 157 10.73 5.52 -2.65
N GLN A 158 11.82 5.63 -3.41
CA GLN A 158 12.48 4.46 -3.97
C GLN A 158 13.01 3.60 -2.81
N LYS A 159 12.33 2.48 -2.51
CA LYS A 159 12.66 1.54 -1.41
C LYS A 159 14.09 0.97 -1.46
N SER A 160 14.79 1.18 -2.55
CA SER A 160 16.18 0.78 -2.77
C SER A 160 17.20 1.87 -2.43
N SER A 161 16.77 3.08 -2.10
CA SER A 161 17.69 4.17 -1.78
C SER A 161 18.28 3.97 -0.37
N PHE A 162 19.56 4.29 -0.21
CA PHE A 162 20.24 4.30 1.09
C PHE A 162 19.50 5.19 2.09
N ARG A 163 18.97 6.33 1.63
CA ARG A 163 18.19 7.27 2.45
C ARG A 163 16.93 6.62 3.02
N TYR A 164 16.17 5.84 2.20
CA TYR A 164 15.00 5.10 2.68
C TYR A 164 15.35 4.14 3.81
N VAL A 165 16.41 3.36 3.61
CA VAL A 165 16.87 2.37 4.59
C VAL A 165 17.22 3.05 5.91
N HIS A 166 17.96 4.16 5.86
CA HIS A 166 18.37 4.93 7.04
C HIS A 166 17.15 5.47 7.81
N VAL A 167 16.26 6.21 7.14
CA VAL A 167 15.06 6.82 7.76
C VAL A 167 14.13 5.74 8.37
N PHE A 168 13.95 4.60 7.69
CA PHE A 168 13.14 3.50 8.22
C PHE A 168 13.73 2.90 9.50
N TYR A 169 15.06 2.70 9.54
CA TYR A 169 15.68 2.12 10.73
C TYR A 169 15.78 3.13 11.88
N ASP A 170 15.97 4.41 11.59
CA ASP A 170 15.93 5.47 12.61
C ASP A 170 14.54 5.52 13.26
N ALA A 171 13.48 5.50 12.48
CA ALA A 171 12.12 5.42 12.98
C ALA A 171 11.89 4.18 13.87
N MET A 172 12.43 3.02 13.47
CA MET A 172 12.38 1.82 14.31
C MET A 172 13.14 2.00 15.63
N LEU A 173 14.32 2.63 15.62
CA LEU A 173 15.09 2.87 16.84
C LEU A 173 14.37 3.84 17.79
N ILE A 174 13.75 4.91 17.25
CA ILE A 174 12.90 5.83 18.02
C ILE A 174 11.76 5.06 18.67
N PHE A 175 11.03 4.25 17.89
CA PHE A 175 9.91 3.44 18.37
C PHE A 175 10.35 2.48 19.50
N PHE A 176 11.44 1.73 19.31
CA PHE A 176 11.89 0.80 20.33
C PHE A 176 12.41 1.51 21.60
N ARG A 177 13.10 2.63 21.46
CA ARG A 177 13.53 3.45 22.62
C ARG A 177 12.31 3.93 23.42
N LYS A 178 11.26 4.39 22.73
CA LYS A 178 10.06 4.96 23.36
C LYS A 178 9.21 3.89 24.04
N HIS A 179 9.00 2.75 23.41
CA HIS A 179 8.04 1.75 23.88
C HIS A 179 8.66 0.57 24.65
N TYR A 180 9.96 0.33 24.50
CA TYR A 180 10.68 -0.79 25.13
C TYR A 180 11.82 -0.36 26.07
N GLY A 181 12.08 0.94 26.23
CA GLY A 181 12.91 1.59 27.24
C GLY A 181 14.26 0.87 27.52
N HIS A 182 14.34 0.19 28.66
CA HIS A 182 15.56 -0.50 29.14
C HIS A 182 16.02 -1.66 28.26
N LEU A 183 15.16 -2.25 27.43
CA LEU A 183 15.54 -3.28 26.45
C LEU A 183 16.10 -2.68 25.15
N SER A 184 16.12 -1.35 25.02
CA SER A 184 16.50 -0.66 23.77
C SER A 184 17.92 -1.00 23.31
N LEU A 185 18.88 -1.20 24.23
CA LEU A 185 20.26 -1.57 23.89
C LEU A 185 20.34 -2.98 23.28
N LEU A 186 19.67 -3.96 23.88
CA LEU A 186 19.64 -5.35 23.37
C LEU A 186 18.92 -5.43 22.01
N ILE A 187 17.93 -4.58 21.78
CA ILE A 187 17.17 -4.53 20.53
C ILE A 187 17.92 -3.74 19.45
N SER A 188 18.61 -2.65 19.83
CA SER A 188 19.32 -1.78 18.89
C SER A 188 20.54 -2.46 18.27
N LEU A 189 21.24 -3.34 19.00
CA LEU A 189 22.40 -4.05 18.48
C LEU A 189 22.08 -4.95 17.27
N PRO A 190 21.08 -5.86 17.32
CA PRO A 190 20.69 -6.66 16.15
C PRO A 190 20.22 -5.80 14.98
N ILE A 191 19.51 -4.71 15.26
CA ILE A 191 19.02 -3.79 14.21
C ILE A 191 20.20 -3.10 13.53
N LYS A 192 21.15 -2.53 14.29
CA LYS A 192 22.38 -1.94 13.77
C LYS A 192 23.20 -2.94 12.96
N ALA A 193 23.35 -4.16 13.46
CA ALA A 193 24.02 -5.24 12.75
C ALA A 193 23.33 -5.58 11.43
N ALA A 194 21.98 -5.64 11.40
CA ALA A 194 21.21 -5.87 10.18
C ALA A 194 21.35 -4.73 9.17
N ILE A 195 21.42 -3.47 9.63
CA ILE A 195 21.68 -2.30 8.78
C ILE A 195 23.05 -2.42 8.12
N VAL A 196 24.10 -2.66 8.93
CA VAL A 196 25.48 -2.81 8.43
C VAL A 196 25.56 -3.97 7.43
N MET A 197 24.98 -5.12 7.77
CA MET A 197 24.96 -6.29 6.88
C MET A 197 24.26 -5.98 5.55
N LYS A 198 23.07 -5.35 5.57
CA LYS A 198 22.38 -4.95 4.33
C LYS A 198 23.15 -3.92 3.53
N ALA A 199 23.75 -2.93 4.16
CA ALA A 199 24.61 -1.95 3.52
C ALA A 199 25.83 -2.63 2.86
N THR A 200 26.49 -3.55 3.55
CA THR A 200 27.62 -4.34 3.03
C THR A 200 27.20 -5.19 1.82
N VAL A 201 26.08 -5.91 1.91
CA VAL A 201 25.53 -6.69 0.79
C VAL A 201 25.20 -5.80 -0.41
N ALA A 202 24.61 -4.62 -0.17
CA ALA A 202 24.32 -3.65 -1.24
C ALA A 202 25.60 -3.14 -1.91
N LEU A 203 26.63 -2.80 -1.14
CA LEU A 203 27.94 -2.38 -1.65
C LEU A 203 28.61 -3.49 -2.48
N VAL A 204 28.63 -4.73 -1.97
CA VAL A 204 29.18 -5.87 -2.70
C VAL A 204 28.43 -6.12 -4.01
N ARG A 205 27.08 -6.06 -3.99
CA ARG A 205 26.26 -6.16 -5.23
C ARG A 205 26.55 -5.03 -6.21
N MET A 206 26.75 -3.81 -5.70
CA MET A 206 27.08 -2.66 -6.55
C MET A 206 28.47 -2.81 -7.18
N GLN A 207 29.49 -3.23 -6.39
CA GLN A 207 30.84 -3.49 -6.89
C GLN A 207 30.88 -4.65 -7.89
N THR A 208 30.19 -5.78 -7.58
CA THR A 208 30.11 -6.91 -8.51
C THR A 208 29.35 -6.58 -9.78
N SER A 209 28.33 -5.71 -9.71
CA SER A 209 27.62 -5.25 -10.92
C SER A 209 28.49 -4.34 -11.78
N LYS A 210 29.29 -3.45 -11.16
CA LYS A 210 30.27 -2.62 -11.87
C LYS A 210 31.35 -3.49 -12.53
N ALA A 211 31.93 -4.44 -11.79
CA ALA A 211 32.92 -5.37 -12.30
C ALA A 211 32.38 -6.23 -13.47
N ARG A 212 31.15 -6.73 -13.38
CA ARG A 212 30.47 -7.45 -14.47
C ARG A 212 30.30 -6.58 -15.70
N ARG A 213 29.89 -5.29 -15.53
CA ARG A 213 29.79 -4.35 -16.65
C ARG A 213 31.13 -4.06 -17.29
N SER A 214 32.20 -3.88 -16.53
CA SER A 214 33.56 -3.66 -17.06
C SER A 214 34.13 -4.88 -17.80
N LEU A 215 33.64 -6.10 -17.44
CA LEU A 215 33.97 -7.35 -18.13
C LEU A 215 33.06 -7.67 -19.32
N GLY A 216 32.19 -6.73 -19.74
CA GLY A 216 31.35 -6.91 -20.92
C GLY A 216 30.10 -7.77 -20.71
N PHE A 217 29.81 -8.19 -19.47
CA PHE A 217 28.56 -8.89 -19.14
C PHE A 217 27.40 -7.89 -19.01
N PHE A 218 26.83 -7.49 -20.14
CA PHE A 218 25.60 -6.72 -20.16
C PHE A 218 24.40 -7.67 -20.02
N ARG A 219 23.59 -7.50 -19.00
CA ARG A 219 22.24 -8.07 -19.03
C ARG A 219 21.50 -7.33 -20.16
N HIS A 220 21.17 -8.04 -21.20
CA HIS A 220 20.22 -7.53 -22.20
C HIS A 220 18.87 -7.36 -21.49
N ASN A 221 18.65 -6.16 -20.97
CA ASN A 221 17.33 -5.79 -20.50
C ASN A 221 16.57 -5.45 -21.79
N THR A 222 15.85 -6.40 -22.35
CA THR A 222 14.86 -6.14 -23.38
C THR A 222 13.79 -5.26 -22.72
N TYR A 223 13.96 -3.95 -22.89
CA TYR A 223 12.94 -2.98 -22.49
C TYR A 223 11.78 -3.16 -23.46
N HIS A 224 10.79 -3.94 -23.05
CA HIS A 224 9.50 -3.97 -23.72
C HIS A 224 8.73 -2.76 -23.25
N ALA A 225 8.28 -1.93 -24.18
CA ALA A 225 7.33 -0.88 -23.87
C ALA A 225 6.11 -1.49 -23.16
N PRO A 226 5.53 -0.83 -22.15
CA PRO A 226 4.35 -1.33 -21.49
C PRO A 226 3.17 -1.33 -22.46
N LEU A 227 2.36 -2.40 -22.41
CA LEU A 227 1.10 -2.47 -23.12
C LEU A 227 0.01 -1.77 -22.29
N TYR A 228 -0.74 -0.87 -22.93
CA TYR A 228 -1.92 -0.23 -22.33
C TYR A 228 -3.20 -0.90 -22.88
N VAL A 229 -4.02 -1.41 -22.00
CA VAL A 229 -5.32 -2.03 -22.33
C VAL A 229 -6.41 -1.11 -21.80
N PHE A 230 -7.09 -0.41 -22.69
CA PHE A 230 -8.16 0.51 -22.34
C PHE A 230 -9.51 -0.19 -22.36
N ILE A 231 -10.30 0.00 -21.29
CA ILE A 231 -11.67 -0.51 -21.17
C ILE A 231 -12.59 0.66 -20.86
N GLY A 232 -13.55 0.91 -21.74
CA GLY A 232 -14.46 2.04 -21.62
C GLY A 232 -15.55 1.99 -22.67
N LYS A 233 -16.30 3.07 -22.84
CA LYS A 233 -17.47 3.09 -23.72
C LYS A 233 -17.52 4.31 -24.61
N GLY A 234 -17.88 4.08 -25.87
CA GLY A 234 -18.24 5.12 -26.85
C GLY A 234 -17.16 6.18 -27.03
N GLU A 235 -17.57 7.46 -27.01
CA GLU A 235 -16.70 8.61 -27.26
C GLU A 235 -15.51 8.68 -26.29
N ARG A 236 -15.69 8.28 -25.02
CA ARG A 236 -14.59 8.29 -24.02
C ARG A 236 -13.49 7.29 -24.36
N LEU A 237 -13.85 6.14 -24.92
CA LEU A 237 -12.85 5.16 -25.40
C LEU A 237 -12.10 5.72 -26.62
N GLU A 238 -12.77 6.48 -27.47
CA GLU A 238 -12.13 7.17 -28.61
C GLU A 238 -11.17 8.29 -28.13
N GLN A 239 -11.52 9.02 -27.09
CA GLN A 239 -10.62 9.98 -26.44
C GLN A 239 -9.37 9.28 -25.87
N CYS A 240 -9.52 8.09 -25.25
CA CYS A 240 -8.37 7.27 -24.84
C CYS A 240 -7.50 6.89 -26.04
N ARG A 241 -8.10 6.51 -27.17
CA ARG A 241 -7.38 6.18 -28.41
C ARG A 241 -6.55 7.34 -28.92
N GLN A 242 -7.15 8.52 -28.99
CA GLN A 242 -6.45 9.74 -29.41
C GLN A 242 -5.30 10.11 -28.47
N LEU A 243 -5.51 9.98 -27.14
CA LEU A 243 -4.47 10.23 -26.17
C LEU A 243 -3.32 9.23 -26.31
N ALA A 244 -3.64 7.94 -26.45
CA ALA A 244 -2.64 6.88 -26.64
C ALA A 244 -1.80 7.11 -27.91
N GLN A 245 -2.44 7.51 -29.04
CA GLN A 245 -1.75 7.85 -30.29
C GLN A 245 -0.83 9.05 -30.12
N ARG A 246 -1.32 10.15 -29.49
CA ARG A 246 -0.50 11.34 -29.21
C ARG A 246 0.74 11.03 -28.36
N LYS A 247 0.61 10.09 -27.44
CA LYS A 247 1.70 9.68 -26.52
C LYS A 247 2.54 8.52 -27.05
N GLY A 248 2.22 7.96 -28.23
CA GLY A 248 2.94 6.84 -28.81
C GLY A 248 2.87 5.56 -27.97
N LEU A 249 1.75 5.32 -27.29
CA LEU A 249 1.57 4.14 -26.43
C LEU A 249 1.23 2.91 -27.27
N GLU A 250 1.83 1.76 -26.93
CA GLU A 250 1.36 0.47 -27.42
C GLU A 250 0.04 0.14 -26.72
N ALA A 251 -1.08 0.12 -27.45
CA ALA A 251 -2.40 0.12 -26.85
C ALA A 251 -3.40 -0.82 -27.53
N GLN A 252 -4.27 -1.42 -26.71
CA GLN A 252 -5.45 -2.17 -27.13
C GLN A 252 -6.69 -1.53 -26.51
N PHE A 253 -7.84 -1.62 -27.19
CA PHE A 253 -9.07 -0.95 -26.80
C PHE A 253 -10.23 -1.95 -26.81
N PHE A 254 -10.94 -2.04 -25.69
CA PHE A 254 -12.08 -2.92 -25.51
C PHE A 254 -13.28 -2.09 -25.09
N GLU A 255 -14.34 -2.20 -25.86
CA GLU A 255 -15.60 -1.54 -25.53
C GLU A 255 -16.34 -2.36 -24.48
N GLY A 256 -16.77 -1.69 -23.40
CA GLY A 256 -17.52 -2.33 -22.33
C GLY A 256 -17.75 -1.40 -21.14
N ASP A 257 -18.78 -1.74 -20.40
CA ASP A 257 -19.13 -1.16 -19.11
C ASP A 257 -19.51 -2.28 -18.13
N THR A 258 -19.99 -1.91 -16.96
CA THR A 258 -20.38 -2.88 -15.91
C THR A 258 -21.48 -3.86 -16.33
N GLN A 259 -22.28 -3.57 -17.38
CA GLN A 259 -23.29 -4.46 -17.90
C GLN A 259 -22.75 -5.38 -19.00
N GLN A 260 -21.96 -4.85 -19.92
CA GLN A 260 -21.43 -5.58 -21.07
C GLN A 260 -20.20 -6.40 -20.72
N LEU A 261 -19.36 -5.90 -19.81
CA LEU A 261 -18.12 -6.55 -19.38
C LEU A 261 -17.99 -6.53 -17.84
N PRO A 262 -18.89 -7.20 -17.10
CA PRO A 262 -18.97 -7.10 -15.63
C PRO A 262 -17.71 -7.59 -14.89
N GLN A 263 -16.94 -8.51 -15.50
CA GLN A 263 -15.67 -9.00 -14.96
C GLN A 263 -14.46 -8.20 -15.47
N GLY A 264 -14.69 -7.16 -16.29
CA GLY A 264 -13.65 -6.30 -16.80
C GLY A 264 -12.55 -7.09 -17.52
N HIS A 265 -11.29 -6.75 -17.21
CA HIS A 265 -10.13 -7.37 -17.84
C HIS A 265 -9.93 -8.87 -17.55
N GLN A 266 -10.66 -9.44 -16.60
CA GLN A 266 -10.56 -10.87 -16.28
C GLN A 266 -11.02 -11.79 -17.42
N THR A 267 -11.85 -11.28 -18.33
CA THR A 267 -12.31 -12.02 -19.51
C THR A 267 -11.37 -11.87 -20.70
N LEU A 268 -10.36 -10.99 -20.60
CA LEU A 268 -9.42 -10.70 -21.68
C LEU A 268 -8.17 -11.57 -21.57
N THR A 269 -7.63 -11.98 -22.74
CA THR A 269 -6.33 -12.65 -22.80
C THR A 269 -5.22 -11.62 -22.74
N LEU A 270 -4.61 -11.44 -21.59
CA LEU A 270 -3.50 -10.50 -21.39
C LEU A 270 -2.15 -11.22 -21.55
N PRO A 271 -1.10 -10.53 -22.04
CA PRO A 271 0.25 -11.08 -22.10
C PRO A 271 0.76 -11.48 -20.71
N GLN A 272 1.32 -12.69 -20.60
CA GLN A 272 1.93 -13.17 -19.35
C GLN A 272 3.31 -12.56 -19.07
N LYS A 273 3.97 -11.99 -20.07
CA LYS A 273 5.27 -11.33 -19.97
C LYS A 273 5.17 -9.88 -20.42
N GLY A 274 6.04 -9.05 -19.87
CA GLY A 274 5.98 -7.61 -20.10
C GLY A 274 5.02 -6.93 -19.14
N ARG A 275 5.10 -5.61 -19.04
CA ARG A 275 4.24 -4.82 -18.19
C ARG A 275 2.94 -4.48 -18.92
N VAL A 276 1.82 -4.64 -18.26
CA VAL A 276 0.49 -4.32 -18.78
C VAL A 276 -0.19 -3.33 -17.83
N TYR A 277 -0.65 -2.20 -18.36
CA TYR A 277 -1.55 -1.30 -17.65
C TYR A 277 -2.97 -1.51 -18.17
N VAL A 278 -3.87 -1.94 -17.30
CA VAL A 278 -5.29 -2.00 -17.65
C VAL A 278 -5.95 -0.71 -17.15
N VAL A 279 -6.34 0.12 -18.10
CA VAL A 279 -6.86 1.48 -17.88
C VAL A 279 -8.37 1.47 -18.01
N TYR A 280 -9.06 1.72 -16.92
CA TYR A 280 -10.52 1.80 -16.88
C TYR A 280 -11.01 3.24 -17.02
N ASP A 281 -12.07 3.45 -17.81
CA ASP A 281 -12.87 4.66 -17.81
C ASP A 281 -13.69 4.73 -16.51
N VAL A 282 -13.37 5.68 -15.63
CA VAL A 282 -14.03 5.83 -14.31
C VAL A 282 -15.49 6.31 -14.39
N LYS A 283 -16.00 6.62 -15.58
CA LYS A 283 -17.42 6.87 -15.82
C LYS A 283 -18.16 5.62 -16.30
N ALA A 284 -17.44 4.61 -16.78
CA ALA A 284 -18.00 3.31 -17.18
C ALA A 284 -17.98 2.28 -16.05
N TYR A 285 -17.03 2.41 -15.13
CA TYR A 285 -16.86 1.56 -13.94
C TYR A 285 -16.65 2.40 -12.70
N SER A 286 -17.29 2.04 -11.58
CA SER A 286 -16.97 2.62 -10.28
C SER A 286 -15.58 2.16 -9.79
N TYR A 287 -14.95 2.91 -8.91
CA TYR A 287 -13.69 2.50 -8.28
C TYR A 287 -13.84 1.17 -7.56
N GLN A 288 -14.95 0.95 -6.86
CA GLN A 288 -15.22 -0.32 -6.19
C GLN A 288 -15.17 -1.49 -7.17
N GLN A 289 -15.85 -1.39 -8.31
CA GLN A 289 -15.87 -2.44 -9.34
C GLN A 289 -14.50 -2.69 -9.95
N ILE A 290 -13.75 -1.63 -10.24
CA ILE A 290 -12.37 -1.73 -10.74
C ILE A 290 -11.51 -2.50 -9.73
N PHE A 291 -11.59 -2.13 -8.45
CA PHE A 291 -10.82 -2.79 -7.39
C PHE A 291 -11.19 -4.26 -7.23
N GLU A 292 -12.47 -4.60 -7.32
CA GLU A 292 -12.95 -5.97 -7.29
C GLU A 292 -12.44 -6.79 -8.47
N CYS A 293 -12.48 -6.24 -9.70
CA CYS A 293 -11.93 -6.90 -10.88
C CYS A 293 -10.43 -7.23 -10.69
N PHE A 294 -9.64 -6.31 -10.15
CA PHE A 294 -8.22 -6.58 -9.90
C PHE A 294 -7.99 -7.54 -8.73
N ALA A 295 -8.81 -7.45 -7.68
CA ALA A 295 -8.64 -8.27 -6.47
C ALA A 295 -9.03 -9.74 -6.66
N GLN A 296 -9.89 -10.08 -7.64
CA GLN A 296 -10.33 -11.46 -7.92
C GLN A 296 -9.18 -12.34 -8.42
N ALA A 297 -8.33 -11.84 -9.32
CA ALA A 297 -7.19 -12.58 -9.86
C ALA A 297 -5.97 -11.67 -10.09
N PRO A 298 -5.26 -11.28 -9.01
CA PRO A 298 -4.09 -10.42 -9.12
C PRO A 298 -2.99 -11.05 -9.97
N GLN A 299 -2.46 -10.31 -10.92
CA GLN A 299 -1.35 -10.74 -11.78
C GLN A 299 -0.13 -9.85 -11.53
N PRO A 300 1.09 -10.40 -11.37
CA PRO A 300 2.27 -9.61 -11.02
C PRO A 300 2.69 -8.59 -12.06
N ASN A 301 2.38 -8.83 -13.33
CA ASN A 301 2.74 -7.98 -14.48
C ASN A 301 1.61 -7.04 -14.93
N VAL A 302 0.42 -7.15 -14.34
CA VAL A 302 -0.74 -6.32 -14.67
C VAL A 302 -0.92 -5.28 -13.58
N SER A 303 -1.04 -4.02 -13.98
CA SER A 303 -1.22 -2.88 -13.06
C SER A 303 -2.43 -2.04 -13.45
N MET A 304 -3.09 -1.50 -12.44
CA MET A 304 -4.25 -0.65 -12.58
C MET A 304 -3.88 0.71 -13.17
N GLY A 305 -4.64 1.13 -14.16
CA GLY A 305 -4.69 2.48 -14.65
C GLY A 305 -6.13 3.01 -14.60
N LEU A 306 -6.28 4.33 -14.51
CA LEU A 306 -7.55 5.00 -14.46
C LEU A 306 -7.57 6.13 -15.48
N TYR A 307 -8.61 6.20 -16.29
CA TYR A 307 -8.85 7.30 -17.20
C TYR A 307 -10.00 8.17 -16.67
N ASN A 308 -9.71 9.45 -16.45
CA ASN A 308 -10.70 10.45 -16.10
C ASN A 308 -10.99 11.34 -17.32
N ALA A 309 -12.21 11.23 -17.87
CA ALA A 309 -12.63 11.97 -19.03
C ALA A 309 -12.79 13.48 -18.78
N ASP A 310 -13.14 13.88 -17.54
CA ASP A 310 -13.34 15.30 -17.20
C ASP A 310 -12.00 16.08 -17.24
N THR A 311 -10.88 15.41 -16.96
CA THR A 311 -9.54 15.99 -16.98
C THR A 311 -8.68 15.52 -18.14
N HIS A 312 -9.18 14.61 -18.97
CA HIS A 312 -8.44 13.92 -20.05
C HIS A 312 -7.11 13.31 -19.56
N THR A 313 -7.14 12.71 -18.38
CA THR A 313 -5.93 12.25 -17.68
C THR A 313 -5.96 10.72 -17.49
N ILE A 314 -4.86 10.06 -17.81
CA ILE A 314 -4.60 8.68 -17.41
C ILE A 314 -3.67 8.70 -16.21
N ILE A 315 -4.06 8.02 -15.14
CA ILE A 315 -3.26 7.84 -13.92
C ILE A 315 -2.84 6.38 -13.86
N THR A 316 -1.54 6.12 -13.78
CA THR A 316 -0.95 4.81 -13.54
C THR A 316 -0.07 4.85 -12.29
N ALA A 317 0.51 3.71 -11.92
CA ALA A 317 1.44 3.64 -10.79
C ALA A 317 2.76 4.40 -11.00
N GLU A 318 3.12 4.74 -12.22
CA GLU A 318 4.43 5.31 -12.56
C GLU A 318 4.31 6.70 -13.17
N GLU A 319 3.18 7.01 -13.80
CA GLU A 319 3.04 8.26 -14.53
C GLU A 319 1.59 8.76 -14.62
N VAL A 320 1.48 10.05 -14.82
CA VAL A 320 0.22 10.74 -15.14
C VAL A 320 0.35 11.29 -16.55
N LEU A 321 -0.48 10.77 -17.48
CA LEU A 321 -0.49 11.16 -18.87
C LEU A 321 -1.67 12.13 -19.13
N ARG A 322 -1.38 13.23 -19.84
CA ARG A 322 -2.36 14.27 -20.20
C ARG A 322 -2.25 14.61 -21.67
#